data_38d505382ecc28dd30eaf9d59f88aa61
#
_entry.id   38d505382ecc28dd30eaf9d59f88aa61
#
_cell.length_a   1.000
_cell.length_b   1.000
_cell.length_c   1.000
_cell.angle_alpha   90.00
_cell.angle_beta   90.00
_cell.angle_gamma   90.00
#
_symmetry.space_group_name_H-M   'P 1'
#
loop_
_entity.id
_entity.type
_entity.pdbx_description
1 polymer ?
#
loop_
_entity_poly.entity_id
_entity_poly.type
_entity_poly.pdbx_seq_one_letter_code
_entity_poly.pdbx_strand_id
1 'polypeptide(L)'
;MAKKAVLLVNLGSPESPSVPDVRRYLREFLGDERVLDLSAPLRWLLLEGIILRTRPKRSAHAYAKVWTPDGSPLIATSRQVREKLAARTSVPVALAMRYGQPSIASVLAQLVAAGIDDILLFPQYPHYAMSSWETVVAKVLAEAKKFSPAPRFTVVQPFYAEAGYIDALVAAARPYLEKPYDHLLFSYHGLPVSHLRKADSSRVHCMTAPHCCETCSPAHATCYRAQIFHTARAFAARAGLDPSRWSVSFQSRLAGEPWLEPYTDHELERLPGAGKKNLLVITPAFTADCLETLEEIRIAGREAFLTAGGKTFTHIPCLNDHPKFIDFLVGHVDAWLAGTPASTNASAL
;
A
#
# COMPACT_ATOMS: atom_id res chain seq x y z
N MET A 1 -3.70 -32.78 12.50
CA MET A 1 -4.28 -31.43 12.36
C MET A 1 -3.34 -30.61 11.46
N ALA A 2 -3.88 -29.77 10.59
CA ALA A 2 -3.09 -28.86 9.76
C ALA A 2 -2.26 -27.92 10.64
N LYS A 3 -0.97 -27.76 10.31
CA LYS A 3 -0.13 -26.78 11.01
C LYS A 3 -0.29 -25.42 10.33
N LYS A 4 -0.76 -24.46 11.11
CA LYS A 4 -1.17 -23.14 10.63
C LYS A 4 -0.09 -22.08 10.86
N ALA A 5 0.01 -21.11 9.96
CA ALA A 5 0.82 -19.89 10.15
C ALA A 5 0.19 -18.68 9.45
N VAL A 6 0.55 -17.47 9.88
CA VAL A 6 0.23 -16.21 9.20
C VAL A 6 1.44 -15.78 8.40
N LEU A 7 1.23 -15.36 7.16
CA LEU A 7 2.25 -14.75 6.31
C LEU A 7 1.85 -13.31 5.98
N LEU A 8 2.48 -12.34 6.65
CA LEU A 8 2.38 -10.94 6.29
C LEU A 8 3.28 -10.66 5.09
N VAL A 9 2.77 -9.95 4.09
CA VAL A 9 3.58 -9.55 2.93
C VAL A 9 3.43 -8.06 2.66
N ASN A 10 4.56 -7.35 2.61
CA ASN A 10 4.63 -5.95 2.21
C ASN A 10 5.48 -5.80 0.94
N LEU A 11 5.55 -4.57 0.39
CA LEU A 11 6.21 -4.29 -0.89
C LEU A 11 7.70 -4.63 -0.87
N GLY A 12 8.39 -4.18 0.17
CA GLY A 12 9.83 -4.30 0.28
C GLY A 12 10.56 -2.98 0.08
N SER A 13 11.87 -3.07 0.20
CA SER A 13 12.78 -1.93 0.17
C SER A 13 14.18 -2.40 -0.22
N PRO A 14 15.07 -1.52 -0.73
CA PRO A 14 16.47 -1.88 -0.90
C PRO A 14 17.13 -2.29 0.42
N GLU A 15 18.21 -3.06 0.37
CA GLU A 15 18.97 -3.51 1.55
C GLU A 15 19.71 -2.35 2.25
N SER A 16 20.14 -1.37 1.45
CA SER A 16 20.72 -0.12 1.94
C SER A 16 20.39 1.05 1.00
N PRO A 17 20.60 2.31 1.42
CA PRO A 17 20.42 3.47 0.55
C PRO A 17 21.57 3.64 -0.46
N SER A 18 22.43 2.63 -0.65
CA SER A 18 23.49 2.66 -1.65
C SER A 18 22.92 2.56 -3.07
N VAL A 19 23.58 3.22 -4.03
CA VAL A 19 23.17 3.16 -5.43
C VAL A 19 23.10 1.73 -5.99
N PRO A 20 24.05 0.81 -5.68
CA PRO A 20 23.97 -0.57 -6.13
C PRO A 20 22.74 -1.32 -5.60
N ASP A 21 22.42 -1.19 -4.30
CA ASP A 21 21.29 -1.87 -3.67
C ASP A 21 19.96 -1.31 -4.16
N VAL A 22 19.85 0.01 -4.28
CA VAL A 22 18.68 0.66 -4.87
C VAL A 22 18.50 0.24 -6.34
N ARG A 23 19.58 0.11 -7.12
CA ARG A 23 19.49 -0.40 -8.50
C ARG A 23 18.97 -1.83 -8.56
N ARG A 24 19.44 -2.71 -7.66
CA ARG A 24 18.98 -4.10 -7.56
C ARG A 24 17.49 -4.17 -7.23
N TYR A 25 17.07 -3.40 -6.23
CA TYR A 25 15.67 -3.29 -5.83
C TYR A 25 14.78 -2.77 -6.97
N LEU A 26 15.18 -1.67 -7.63
CA LEU A 26 14.43 -1.10 -8.74
C LEU A 26 14.34 -2.05 -9.94
N ARG A 27 15.38 -2.86 -10.20
CA ARG A 27 15.36 -3.87 -11.25
C ARG A 27 14.30 -4.94 -10.97
N GLU A 28 14.21 -5.43 -9.75
CA GLU A 28 13.20 -6.41 -9.35
C GLU A 28 11.79 -5.81 -9.39
N PHE A 29 11.62 -4.63 -8.79
CA PHE A 29 10.33 -3.94 -8.68
C PHE A 29 9.75 -3.54 -10.05
N LEU A 30 10.52 -2.82 -10.85
CA LEU A 30 10.08 -2.32 -12.16
C LEU A 30 10.20 -3.39 -13.27
N GLY A 31 10.83 -4.53 -12.98
CA GLY A 31 10.84 -5.70 -13.84
C GLY A 31 9.52 -6.49 -13.83
N ASP A 32 8.68 -6.26 -12.83
CA ASP A 32 7.35 -6.90 -12.74
C ASP A 32 6.39 -6.31 -13.79
N GLU A 33 5.74 -7.20 -14.56
CA GLU A 33 4.75 -6.81 -15.57
C GLU A 33 3.50 -6.17 -14.97
N ARG A 34 3.20 -6.45 -13.71
CA ARG A 34 2.09 -5.82 -12.97
C ARG A 34 2.40 -4.42 -12.47
N VAL A 35 3.68 -4.02 -12.53
CA VAL A 35 4.16 -2.67 -12.17
C VAL A 35 4.41 -1.83 -13.43
N LEU A 36 5.20 -2.36 -14.38
CA LEU A 36 5.37 -1.78 -15.71
C LEU A 36 4.66 -2.68 -16.73
N ASP A 37 3.41 -2.33 -17.04
CA ASP A 37 2.53 -3.07 -17.95
C ASP A 37 2.93 -2.86 -19.41
N LEU A 38 4.11 -3.37 -19.74
CA LEU A 38 4.70 -3.35 -21.08
C LEU A 38 5.05 -4.75 -21.52
N SER A 39 5.15 -4.98 -22.84
CA SER A 39 5.69 -6.26 -23.35
C SER A 39 7.11 -6.49 -22.81
N ALA A 40 7.48 -7.75 -22.57
CA ALA A 40 8.74 -8.10 -21.94
C ALA A 40 9.99 -7.47 -22.61
N PRO A 41 10.12 -7.43 -23.96
CA PRO A 41 11.26 -6.78 -24.61
C PRO A 41 11.27 -5.26 -24.37
N LEU A 42 10.11 -4.59 -24.46
CA LEU A 42 10.02 -3.15 -24.26
C LEU A 42 10.27 -2.77 -22.80
N ARG A 43 9.73 -3.53 -21.85
CA ARG A 43 9.99 -3.38 -20.41
C ARG A 43 11.49 -3.53 -20.12
N TRP A 44 12.13 -4.55 -20.66
CA TRP A 44 13.57 -4.76 -20.50
C TRP A 44 14.39 -3.59 -21.06
N LEU A 45 14.08 -3.15 -22.29
CA LEU A 45 14.77 -2.04 -22.93
C LEU A 45 14.64 -0.73 -22.14
N LEU A 46 13.43 -0.40 -21.70
CA LEU A 46 13.17 0.80 -20.89
C LEU A 46 13.89 0.71 -19.53
N LEU A 47 13.81 -0.45 -18.87
CA LEU A 47 14.40 -0.68 -17.56
C LEU A 47 15.93 -0.60 -17.61
N GLU A 48 16.59 -1.42 -18.41
CA GLU A 48 18.05 -1.49 -18.47
C GLU A 48 18.68 -0.31 -19.25
N GLY A 49 18.00 0.16 -20.31
CA GLY A 49 18.49 1.24 -21.17
C GLY A 49 18.38 2.64 -20.55
N ILE A 50 17.33 2.90 -19.81
CA ILE A 50 17.01 4.26 -19.33
C ILE A 50 16.90 4.29 -17.80
N ILE A 51 15.94 3.57 -17.22
CA ILE A 51 15.55 3.73 -15.81
C ILE A 51 16.73 3.41 -14.88
N LEU A 52 17.37 2.26 -15.05
CA LEU A 52 18.46 1.83 -14.15
C LEU A 52 19.77 2.60 -14.36
N ARG A 53 19.85 3.43 -15.39
CA ARG A 53 21.01 4.35 -15.59
C ARG A 53 20.82 5.67 -14.88
N THR A 54 19.59 6.17 -14.78
CA THR A 54 19.29 7.53 -14.31
C THR A 54 18.66 7.54 -12.90
N ARG A 55 17.68 6.69 -12.64
CA ARG A 55 16.87 6.71 -11.42
C ARG A 55 17.59 6.25 -10.13
N PRO A 56 18.49 5.22 -10.13
CA PRO A 56 19.05 4.69 -8.89
C PRO A 56 19.77 5.74 -8.03
N LYS A 57 20.52 6.65 -8.63
CA LYS A 57 21.24 7.72 -7.90
C LYS A 57 20.27 8.68 -7.20
N ARG A 58 19.20 9.09 -7.89
CA ARG A 58 18.15 9.96 -7.33
C ARG A 58 17.39 9.24 -6.22
N SER A 59 16.99 8.00 -6.45
CA SER A 59 16.26 7.20 -5.45
C SER A 59 17.14 6.89 -4.23
N ALA A 60 18.43 6.60 -4.41
CA ALA A 60 19.36 6.40 -3.30
C ALA A 60 19.47 7.64 -2.40
N HIS A 61 19.52 8.84 -2.99
CA HIS A 61 19.49 10.08 -2.24
C HIS A 61 18.18 10.26 -1.44
N ALA A 62 17.05 9.93 -2.04
CA ALA A 62 15.76 9.98 -1.36
C ALA A 62 15.67 8.96 -0.20
N TYR A 63 16.13 7.71 -0.41
CA TYR A 63 16.21 6.71 0.66
C TYR A 63 17.13 7.15 1.80
N ALA A 64 18.26 7.77 1.50
CA ALA A 64 19.20 8.25 2.52
C ALA A 64 18.57 9.28 3.48
N LYS A 65 17.61 10.10 3.01
CA LYS A 65 16.91 11.08 3.85
C LYS A 65 15.98 10.45 4.90
N VAL A 66 15.50 9.23 4.66
CA VAL A 66 14.50 8.56 5.52
C VAL A 66 15.06 7.30 6.17
N TRP A 67 16.29 6.94 5.88
CA TRP A 67 16.93 5.75 6.42
C TRP A 67 17.16 5.88 7.93
N THR A 68 16.86 4.83 8.68
CA THR A 68 17.01 4.80 10.14
C THR A 68 18.16 3.88 10.56
N PRO A 69 18.60 3.92 11.82
CA PRO A 69 19.56 2.92 12.34
C PRO A 69 19.07 1.47 12.19
N ASP A 70 17.74 1.26 12.21
CA ASP A 70 17.12 -0.06 12.04
C ASP A 70 16.92 -0.43 10.55
N GLY A 71 17.42 0.40 9.63
CA GLY A 71 17.31 0.23 8.18
C GLY A 71 16.14 0.99 7.55
N SER A 72 15.56 0.40 6.51
CA SER A 72 14.37 0.98 5.85
C SER A 72 13.19 1.08 6.82
N PRO A 73 12.51 2.24 6.91
CA PRO A 73 11.32 2.41 7.74
C PRO A 73 10.24 1.36 7.48
N LEU A 74 9.98 1.03 6.20
CA LEU A 74 9.03 0.00 5.82
C LEU A 74 9.35 -1.36 6.42
N ILE A 75 10.63 -1.77 6.35
CA ILE A 75 11.07 -3.06 6.87
C ILE A 75 11.04 -3.08 8.40
N ALA A 76 11.56 -2.03 9.05
CA ALA A 76 11.58 -1.91 10.50
C ALA A 76 10.15 -1.95 11.08
N THR A 77 9.25 -1.13 10.53
CA THR A 77 7.84 -1.11 10.93
C THR A 77 7.14 -2.45 10.68
N SER A 78 7.37 -3.07 9.51
CA SER A 78 6.76 -4.38 9.23
C SER A 78 7.23 -5.47 10.21
N ARG A 79 8.48 -5.42 10.68
CA ARG A 79 9.00 -6.31 11.74
C ARG A 79 8.27 -6.07 13.06
N GLN A 80 8.08 -4.80 13.46
CA GLN A 80 7.34 -4.45 14.67
C GLN A 80 5.89 -4.94 14.61
N VAL A 81 5.21 -4.76 13.47
CA VAL A 81 3.86 -5.29 13.25
C VAL A 81 3.84 -6.80 13.41
N ARG A 82 4.77 -7.52 12.76
CA ARG A 82 4.90 -8.97 12.89
C ARG A 82 5.11 -9.40 14.36
N GLU A 83 5.99 -8.73 15.09
CA GLU A 83 6.29 -9.06 16.50
C GLU A 83 5.09 -8.84 17.40
N LYS A 84 4.41 -7.70 17.27
CA LYS A 84 3.20 -7.38 18.04
C LYS A 84 2.05 -8.34 17.72
N LEU A 85 1.87 -8.73 16.46
CA LEU A 85 0.88 -9.72 16.07
C LEU A 85 1.25 -11.10 16.61
N ALA A 86 2.50 -11.54 16.49
CA ALA A 86 2.98 -12.82 16.98
C ALA A 86 2.80 -12.97 18.51
N ALA A 87 2.97 -11.89 19.26
CA ALA A 87 2.74 -11.88 20.71
C ALA A 87 1.26 -12.04 21.11
N ARG A 88 0.33 -11.93 20.16
CA ARG A 88 -1.12 -11.94 20.41
C ARG A 88 -1.85 -13.09 19.71
N THR A 89 -1.15 -13.95 18.98
CA THR A 89 -1.74 -15.10 18.26
C THR A 89 -1.10 -16.41 18.70
N SER A 90 -1.83 -17.51 18.57
CA SER A 90 -1.34 -18.84 18.94
C SER A 90 -0.57 -19.55 17.83
N VAL A 91 -0.45 -18.92 16.65
CA VAL A 91 0.23 -19.49 15.48
C VAL A 91 1.43 -18.65 15.08
N PRO A 92 2.47 -19.25 14.45
CA PRO A 92 3.61 -18.50 13.95
C PRO A 92 3.20 -17.41 12.98
N VAL A 93 3.84 -16.24 13.10
CA VAL A 93 3.68 -15.11 12.17
C VAL A 93 4.99 -14.87 11.43
N ALA A 94 4.99 -15.08 10.14
CA ALA A 94 6.10 -14.81 9.23
C ALA A 94 5.89 -13.48 8.49
N LEU A 95 7.00 -12.86 8.09
CA LEU A 95 7.02 -11.64 7.28
C LEU A 95 7.85 -11.87 6.03
N ALA A 96 7.29 -11.53 4.87
CA ALA A 96 8.00 -11.51 3.60
C ALA A 96 7.82 -10.19 2.86
N MET A 97 8.73 -9.93 1.93
CA MET A 97 8.68 -8.79 1.04
C MET A 97 8.42 -9.26 -0.40
N ARG A 98 7.57 -8.51 -1.11
CA ARG A 98 7.33 -8.80 -2.53
C ARG A 98 8.61 -8.61 -3.34
N TYR A 99 9.38 -7.58 -3.01
CA TYR A 99 10.68 -7.27 -3.63
C TYR A 99 11.74 -7.09 -2.55
N GLY A 100 12.92 -7.64 -2.78
CA GLY A 100 14.03 -7.62 -1.80
C GLY A 100 13.89 -8.69 -0.71
N GLN A 101 14.35 -8.39 0.51
CA GLN A 101 14.48 -9.35 1.60
C GLN A 101 13.65 -8.97 2.84
N PRO A 102 13.15 -10.00 3.60
CA PRO A 102 13.15 -11.44 3.29
C PRO A 102 12.19 -11.76 2.12
N SER A 103 12.64 -12.56 1.17
CA SER A 103 11.84 -12.84 -0.03
C SER A 103 10.69 -13.81 0.26
N ILE A 104 9.60 -13.73 -0.52
CA ILE A 104 8.47 -14.68 -0.46
C ILE A 104 8.99 -16.12 -0.60
N ALA A 105 9.89 -16.37 -1.55
CA ALA A 105 10.43 -17.71 -1.78
C ALA A 105 11.16 -18.28 -0.56
N SER A 106 12.04 -17.51 0.06
CA SER A 106 12.81 -17.95 1.24
C SER A 106 11.91 -18.21 2.45
N VAL A 107 10.92 -17.32 2.69
CA VAL A 107 10.01 -17.45 3.83
C VAL A 107 9.07 -18.64 3.65
N LEU A 108 8.53 -18.86 2.45
CA LEU A 108 7.71 -20.05 2.17
C LEU A 108 8.50 -21.34 2.35
N ALA A 109 9.76 -21.39 1.90
CA ALA A 109 10.61 -22.57 2.11
C ALA A 109 10.80 -22.87 3.61
N GLN A 110 11.01 -21.83 4.44
CA GLN A 110 11.12 -21.99 5.89
C GLN A 110 9.82 -22.49 6.52
N LEU A 111 8.66 -21.95 6.13
CA LEU A 111 7.36 -22.37 6.64
C LEU A 111 7.06 -23.84 6.27
N VAL A 112 7.28 -24.23 5.02
CA VAL A 112 7.07 -25.61 4.57
C VAL A 112 8.05 -26.58 5.26
N ALA A 113 9.32 -26.21 5.43
CA ALA A 113 10.29 -27.01 6.18
C ALA A 113 9.91 -27.18 7.66
N ALA A 114 9.19 -26.23 8.26
CA ALA A 114 8.62 -26.35 9.61
C ALA A 114 7.33 -27.19 9.64
N GLY A 115 6.89 -27.72 8.49
CA GLY A 115 5.68 -28.53 8.34
C GLY A 115 4.39 -27.73 8.33
N ILE A 116 4.44 -26.42 8.04
CA ILE A 116 3.25 -25.58 7.86
C ILE A 116 2.59 -25.93 6.53
N ASP A 117 1.30 -26.23 6.56
CA ASP A 117 0.51 -26.66 5.40
C ASP A 117 -0.78 -25.85 5.18
N ASP A 118 -1.07 -24.87 6.07
CA ASP A 118 -2.23 -23.98 5.98
C ASP A 118 -1.80 -22.56 6.39
N ILE A 119 -1.90 -21.61 5.48
CA ILE A 119 -1.32 -20.27 5.61
C ILE A 119 -2.39 -19.21 5.39
N LEU A 120 -2.58 -18.33 6.39
CA LEU A 120 -3.29 -17.07 6.19
C LEU A 120 -2.33 -16.06 5.52
N LEU A 121 -2.52 -15.84 4.24
CA LEU A 121 -1.80 -14.80 3.51
C LEU A 121 -2.45 -13.44 3.74
N PHE A 122 -1.70 -12.51 4.32
CA PHE A 122 -2.15 -11.17 4.61
C PHE A 122 -1.31 -10.13 3.84
N PRO A 123 -1.69 -9.78 2.59
CA PRO A 123 -1.06 -8.66 1.89
C PRO A 123 -1.33 -7.35 2.63
N GLN A 124 -0.29 -6.58 2.92
CA GLN A 124 -0.39 -5.34 3.71
C GLN A 124 -0.87 -4.15 2.86
N TYR A 125 -1.87 -4.39 2.00
CA TYR A 125 -2.46 -3.39 1.11
C TYR A 125 -3.98 -3.34 1.29
N PRO A 126 -4.51 -2.20 1.77
CA PRO A 126 -5.96 -2.06 1.98
C PRO A 126 -6.77 -2.09 0.71
N HIS A 127 -6.16 -1.68 -0.41
CA HIS A 127 -6.83 -1.51 -1.70
C HIS A 127 -6.27 -2.47 -2.75
N TYR A 128 -7.14 -2.92 -3.65
CA TYR A 128 -6.70 -3.69 -4.81
C TYR A 128 -5.91 -2.83 -5.79
N ALA A 129 -4.76 -3.31 -6.19
CA ALA A 129 -4.04 -2.84 -7.38
C ALA A 129 -3.21 -3.99 -7.95
N MET A 130 -3.05 -4.04 -9.28
CA MET A 130 -2.21 -5.02 -9.95
C MET A 130 -0.76 -4.96 -9.42
N SER A 131 -0.25 -3.75 -9.22
CA SER A 131 1.12 -3.48 -8.77
C SER A 131 1.36 -3.66 -7.26
N SER A 132 0.35 -4.00 -6.46
CA SER A 132 0.48 -4.19 -5.01
C SER A 132 -0.18 -5.51 -4.56
N TRP A 133 -1.47 -5.53 -4.28
CA TRP A 133 -2.16 -6.70 -3.75
C TRP A 133 -2.08 -7.90 -4.71
N GLU A 134 -2.37 -7.70 -5.99
CA GLU A 134 -2.40 -8.81 -6.96
C GLU A 134 -1.02 -9.41 -7.20
N THR A 135 0.03 -8.56 -7.38
CA THR A 135 1.39 -9.09 -7.59
C THR A 135 1.90 -9.92 -6.40
N VAL A 136 1.50 -9.55 -5.16
CA VAL A 136 1.83 -10.34 -3.95
C VAL A 136 1.16 -11.70 -4.01
N VAL A 137 -0.15 -11.74 -4.23
CA VAL A 137 -0.91 -13.00 -4.27
C VAL A 137 -0.40 -13.90 -5.40
N ALA A 138 -0.22 -13.35 -6.60
CA ALA A 138 0.30 -14.09 -7.74
C ALA A 138 1.70 -14.68 -7.46
N LYS A 139 2.59 -13.89 -6.84
CA LYS A 139 3.95 -14.35 -6.50
C LYS A 139 3.93 -15.46 -5.45
N VAL A 140 3.13 -15.31 -4.39
CA VAL A 140 3.01 -16.33 -3.33
C VAL A 140 2.49 -17.64 -3.91
N LEU A 141 1.42 -17.61 -4.71
CA LEU A 141 0.85 -18.81 -5.31
C LEU A 141 1.79 -19.46 -6.32
N ALA A 142 2.55 -18.68 -7.09
CA ALA A 142 3.56 -19.19 -8.00
C ALA A 142 4.71 -19.90 -7.26
N GLU A 143 5.20 -19.31 -6.16
CA GLU A 143 6.24 -19.93 -5.35
C GLU A 143 5.73 -21.21 -4.64
N ALA A 144 4.48 -21.20 -4.16
CA ALA A 144 3.86 -22.34 -3.49
C ALA A 144 3.77 -23.59 -4.38
N LYS A 145 3.55 -23.41 -5.68
CA LYS A 145 3.50 -24.54 -6.65
C LYS A 145 4.82 -25.33 -6.77
N LYS A 146 5.91 -24.80 -6.22
CA LYS A 146 7.22 -25.49 -6.22
C LYS A 146 7.33 -26.57 -5.13
N PHE A 147 6.38 -26.62 -4.20
CA PHE A 147 6.34 -27.60 -3.11
C PHE A 147 5.35 -28.72 -3.41
N SER A 148 5.63 -29.94 -2.88
CA SER A 148 4.75 -31.09 -3.04
C SER A 148 4.65 -31.84 -1.69
N PRO A 149 3.48 -31.84 -1.02
CA PRO A 149 2.28 -31.06 -1.39
C PRO A 149 2.47 -29.56 -1.23
N ALA A 150 1.77 -28.77 -2.05
CA ALA A 150 1.74 -27.32 -1.88
C ALA A 150 0.91 -26.93 -0.63
N PRO A 151 1.34 -25.94 0.15
CA PRO A 151 0.54 -25.43 1.27
C PRO A 151 -0.75 -24.77 0.75
N ARG A 152 -1.79 -24.84 1.57
CA ARG A 152 -3.08 -24.17 1.31
C ARG A 152 -3.01 -22.72 1.77
N PHE A 153 -3.74 -21.85 1.09
CA PHE A 153 -3.82 -20.44 1.43
C PHE A 153 -5.26 -19.99 1.63
N THR A 154 -5.47 -19.25 2.72
CA THR A 154 -6.58 -18.32 2.85
C THR A 154 -6.02 -16.91 2.61
N VAL A 155 -6.54 -16.20 1.62
CA VAL A 155 -6.02 -14.88 1.23
C VAL A 155 -6.93 -13.79 1.74
N VAL A 156 -6.40 -12.88 2.57
CA VAL A 156 -7.14 -11.70 3.01
C VAL A 156 -7.36 -10.77 1.82
N GLN A 157 -8.64 -10.46 1.56
CA GLN A 157 -9.04 -9.60 0.47
C GLN A 157 -8.70 -8.12 0.77
N PRO A 158 -8.76 -7.20 -0.21
CA PRO A 158 -8.62 -5.78 0.03
C PRO A 158 -9.63 -5.31 1.10
N PHE A 159 -9.12 -4.77 2.20
CA PHE A 159 -9.90 -4.47 3.41
C PHE A 159 -10.28 -2.99 3.55
N TYR A 160 -10.30 -2.27 2.42
CA TYR A 160 -10.52 -0.82 2.30
C TYR A 160 -11.81 -0.32 2.96
N ALA A 161 -12.82 -1.18 3.11
CA ALA A 161 -14.14 -0.83 3.65
C ALA A 161 -14.37 -1.42 5.06
N GLU A 162 -13.44 -2.21 5.60
CA GLU A 162 -13.64 -2.88 6.86
C GLU A 162 -13.64 -1.91 8.04
N ALA A 163 -14.66 -2.02 8.91
CA ALA A 163 -14.84 -1.10 10.03
C ALA A 163 -13.62 -1.04 10.94
N GLY A 164 -12.99 -2.18 11.25
CA GLY A 164 -11.78 -2.23 12.09
C GLY A 164 -10.59 -1.48 11.49
N TYR A 165 -10.43 -1.51 10.16
CA TYR A 165 -9.40 -0.73 9.47
C TYR A 165 -9.72 0.77 9.50
N ILE A 166 -10.96 1.16 9.23
CA ILE A 166 -11.40 2.57 9.29
C ILE A 166 -11.25 3.11 10.71
N ASP A 167 -11.64 2.33 11.72
CA ASP A 167 -11.50 2.71 13.13
C ASP A 167 -10.03 2.89 13.54
N ALA A 168 -9.13 2.05 13.02
CA ALA A 168 -7.70 2.19 13.24
C ALA A 168 -7.15 3.49 12.61
N LEU A 169 -7.55 3.81 11.37
CA LEU A 169 -7.17 5.06 10.71
C LEU A 169 -7.65 6.29 11.48
N VAL A 170 -8.91 6.30 11.91
CA VAL A 170 -9.49 7.41 12.68
C VAL A 170 -8.80 7.54 14.04
N ALA A 171 -8.52 6.42 14.73
CA ALA A 171 -7.81 6.44 16.00
C ALA A 171 -6.39 7.01 15.87
N ALA A 172 -5.66 6.61 14.84
CA ALA A 172 -4.32 7.13 14.56
C ALA A 172 -4.33 8.63 14.20
N ALA A 173 -5.38 9.08 13.50
CA ALA A 173 -5.51 10.48 13.08
C ALA A 173 -6.06 11.39 14.18
N ARG A 174 -6.77 10.88 15.18
CA ARG A 174 -7.46 11.66 16.21
C ARG A 174 -6.60 12.73 16.88
N PRO A 175 -5.35 12.48 17.34
CA PRO A 175 -4.53 13.49 17.99
C PRO A 175 -4.18 14.69 17.11
N TYR A 176 -4.32 14.53 15.79
CA TYR A 176 -4.08 15.56 14.78
C TYR A 176 -5.37 16.31 14.43
N LEU A 177 -6.50 15.61 14.34
CA LEU A 177 -7.81 16.17 14.02
C LEU A 177 -8.37 17.06 15.15
N GLU A 178 -7.94 16.86 16.39
CA GLU A 178 -8.31 17.68 17.56
C GLU A 178 -7.58 19.04 17.58
N LYS A 179 -6.53 19.20 16.78
CA LYS A 179 -5.81 20.46 16.64
C LYS A 179 -6.43 21.34 15.55
N PRO A 180 -6.26 22.67 15.59
CA PRO A 180 -6.72 23.54 14.51
C PRO A 180 -6.06 23.20 13.16
N TYR A 181 -6.87 22.97 12.13
CA TYR A 181 -6.44 22.80 10.74
C TYR A 181 -7.52 23.32 9.79
N ASP A 182 -7.14 23.68 8.57
CA ASP A 182 -8.09 24.18 7.56
C ASP A 182 -8.60 23.07 6.65
N HIS A 183 -7.74 22.08 6.33
CA HIS A 183 -8.07 21.03 5.37
C HIS A 183 -7.31 19.75 5.67
N LEU A 184 -7.97 18.60 5.44
CA LEU A 184 -7.36 17.27 5.43
C LEU A 184 -7.27 16.77 3.98
N LEU A 185 -6.06 16.55 3.49
CA LEU A 185 -5.81 15.98 2.17
C LEU A 185 -5.53 14.48 2.32
N PHE A 186 -6.37 13.65 1.70
CA PHE A 186 -6.10 12.23 1.53
C PHE A 186 -5.21 12.06 0.30
N SER A 187 -3.95 11.70 0.49
CA SER A 187 -3.03 11.43 -0.61
C SER A 187 -2.86 9.93 -0.79
N TYR A 188 -3.23 9.43 -1.96
CA TYR A 188 -3.09 8.03 -2.34
C TYR A 188 -2.02 7.88 -3.41
N HIS A 189 -1.34 6.74 -3.47
CA HIS A 189 -0.47 6.47 -4.61
C HIS A 189 -1.29 6.48 -5.90
N GLY A 190 -0.85 7.26 -6.88
CA GLY A 190 -1.49 7.29 -8.20
C GLY A 190 -1.32 5.97 -8.94
N LEU A 191 -2.24 5.69 -9.84
CA LEU A 191 -2.13 4.58 -10.79
C LEU A 191 -2.40 5.07 -12.21
N PRO A 192 -1.76 4.45 -13.22
CA PRO A 192 -2.12 4.67 -14.60
C PRO A 192 -3.60 4.33 -14.85
N VAL A 193 -4.29 5.15 -15.64
CA VAL A 193 -5.68 4.89 -16.03
C VAL A 193 -5.82 3.55 -16.77
N SER A 194 -4.79 3.14 -17.51
CA SER A 194 -4.69 1.84 -18.17
C SER A 194 -4.84 0.67 -17.19
N HIS A 195 -4.24 0.75 -16.00
CA HIS A 195 -4.35 -0.29 -14.96
C HIS A 195 -5.77 -0.45 -14.44
N LEU A 196 -6.51 0.66 -14.25
CA LEU A 196 -7.90 0.61 -13.81
C LEU A 196 -8.80 -0.05 -14.85
N ARG A 197 -8.61 0.30 -16.14
CA ARG A 197 -9.34 -0.30 -17.25
C ARG A 197 -9.03 -1.79 -17.40
N LYS A 198 -7.78 -2.19 -17.18
CA LYS A 198 -7.35 -3.58 -17.26
C LYS A 198 -7.92 -4.42 -16.10
N ALA A 199 -8.01 -3.84 -14.91
CA ALA A 199 -8.58 -4.49 -13.73
C ALA A 199 -10.11 -4.59 -13.75
N ASP A 200 -10.79 -3.84 -14.62
CA ASP A 200 -12.24 -3.90 -14.80
C ASP A 200 -12.63 -5.15 -15.59
N SER A 201 -13.19 -6.13 -14.90
CA SER A 201 -13.65 -7.39 -15.51
C SER A 201 -14.73 -7.18 -16.58
N SER A 202 -15.55 -6.11 -16.46
CA SER A 202 -16.55 -5.74 -17.46
C SER A 202 -15.95 -5.03 -18.67
N ARG A 203 -14.77 -4.41 -18.52
CA ARG A 203 -14.05 -3.59 -19.52
C ARG A 203 -14.82 -2.37 -20.05
N VAL A 204 -15.97 -2.05 -19.45
CA VAL A 204 -16.87 -0.98 -19.92
C VAL A 204 -17.29 -0.01 -18.81
N HIS A 205 -16.83 -0.20 -17.58
CA HIS A 205 -17.25 0.62 -16.43
C HIS A 205 -16.18 1.61 -15.98
N CYS A 206 -14.96 1.12 -15.68
CA CYS A 206 -13.93 1.95 -15.06
C CYS A 206 -13.40 3.02 -16.01
N MET A 207 -13.42 4.29 -15.56
CA MET A 207 -12.92 5.46 -16.30
C MET A 207 -13.66 5.71 -17.64
N THR A 208 -14.90 5.26 -17.78
CA THR A 208 -15.75 5.52 -18.94
C THR A 208 -16.65 6.74 -18.73
N ALA A 209 -16.96 7.08 -17.47
CA ALA A 209 -17.72 8.27 -17.09
C ALA A 209 -17.10 8.94 -15.87
N PRO A 210 -17.26 10.26 -15.68
CA PRO A 210 -16.69 11.00 -14.54
C PRO A 210 -17.08 10.41 -13.17
N HIS A 211 -18.32 9.96 -13.02
CA HIS A 211 -18.91 9.45 -11.77
C HIS A 211 -19.00 7.92 -11.71
N CYS A 212 -18.19 7.19 -12.47
CA CYS A 212 -18.25 5.72 -12.51
C CYS A 212 -18.05 5.06 -11.12
N CYS A 213 -17.34 5.70 -10.20
CA CYS A 213 -17.16 5.20 -8.83
C CYS A 213 -18.38 5.44 -7.91
N GLU A 214 -19.37 6.20 -8.34
CA GLU A 214 -20.63 6.47 -7.60
C GLU A 214 -21.77 5.56 -8.06
N THR A 215 -21.64 4.97 -9.25
CA THR A 215 -22.59 4.02 -9.80
C THR A 215 -22.21 2.61 -9.36
N CYS A 216 -23.12 1.92 -8.67
CA CYS A 216 -22.89 0.56 -8.21
C CYS A 216 -22.48 -0.37 -9.36
N SER A 217 -21.38 -1.09 -9.22
CA SER A 217 -20.85 -1.99 -10.25
C SER A 217 -20.01 -3.11 -9.64
N PRO A 218 -20.09 -4.35 -10.19
CA PRO A 218 -19.17 -5.42 -9.83
C PRO A 218 -17.69 -5.06 -10.05
N ALA A 219 -17.38 -4.13 -10.97
CA ALA A 219 -16.04 -3.64 -11.23
C ALA A 219 -15.40 -3.01 -9.98
N HIS A 220 -16.17 -2.55 -8.99
CA HIS A 220 -15.63 -1.96 -7.75
C HIS A 220 -14.83 -2.96 -6.92
N ALA A 221 -15.05 -4.26 -7.07
CA ALA A 221 -14.26 -5.30 -6.40
C ALA A 221 -12.75 -5.21 -6.74
N THR A 222 -12.42 -4.73 -7.94
CA THR A 222 -11.03 -4.56 -8.41
C THR A 222 -10.70 -3.12 -8.82
N CYS A 223 -11.62 -2.17 -8.62
CA CYS A 223 -11.40 -0.77 -8.95
C CYS A 223 -10.72 -0.01 -7.81
N TYR A 224 -9.41 0.21 -7.92
CA TYR A 224 -8.63 0.99 -6.95
C TYR A 224 -9.27 2.34 -6.64
N ARG A 225 -9.70 3.10 -7.67
CA ARG A 225 -10.29 4.44 -7.50
C ARG A 225 -11.58 4.40 -6.69
N ALA A 226 -12.47 3.43 -6.93
CA ALA A 226 -13.70 3.28 -6.15
C ALA A 226 -13.39 2.94 -4.68
N GLN A 227 -12.42 2.06 -4.44
CA GLN A 227 -12.03 1.62 -3.11
C GLN A 227 -11.43 2.75 -2.28
N ILE A 228 -10.53 3.57 -2.85
CA ILE A 228 -9.94 4.71 -2.12
C ILE A 228 -10.97 5.79 -1.79
N PHE A 229 -11.91 6.10 -2.71
CA PHE A 229 -13.00 7.03 -2.41
C PHE A 229 -13.93 6.47 -1.33
N HIS A 230 -14.13 5.16 -1.29
CA HIS A 230 -14.88 4.52 -0.19
C HIS A 230 -14.15 4.73 1.15
N THR A 231 -12.85 4.41 1.22
CA THR A 231 -12.04 4.62 2.43
C THR A 231 -12.09 6.07 2.91
N ALA A 232 -11.88 7.04 2.00
CA ALA A 232 -11.91 8.46 2.36
C ALA A 232 -13.27 8.89 2.91
N ARG A 233 -14.38 8.50 2.26
CA ARG A 233 -15.74 8.77 2.73
C ARG A 233 -16.06 8.10 4.06
N ALA A 234 -15.70 6.82 4.20
CA ALA A 234 -15.91 6.08 5.45
C ALA A 234 -15.12 6.68 6.62
N PHE A 235 -13.86 7.07 6.39
CA PHE A 235 -13.06 7.79 7.37
C PHE A 235 -13.71 9.13 7.73
N ALA A 236 -14.07 9.95 6.74
CA ALA A 236 -14.68 11.26 6.97
C ALA A 236 -15.97 11.16 7.76
N ALA A 237 -16.86 10.22 7.41
CA ALA A 237 -18.09 9.96 8.16
C ALA A 237 -17.80 9.50 9.59
N ARG A 238 -16.86 8.56 9.78
CA ARG A 238 -16.49 8.03 11.11
C ARG A 238 -15.83 9.06 12.00
N ALA A 239 -15.07 10.00 11.43
CA ALA A 239 -14.40 11.09 12.13
C ALA A 239 -15.29 12.34 12.29
N GLY A 240 -16.50 12.36 11.69
CA GLY A 240 -17.41 13.51 11.74
C GLY A 240 -16.88 14.74 11.00
N LEU A 241 -16.18 14.54 9.87
CA LEU A 241 -15.59 15.64 9.11
C LEU A 241 -16.61 16.33 8.22
N ASP A 242 -16.58 17.66 8.19
CA ASP A 242 -17.32 18.47 7.23
C ASP A 242 -16.80 18.17 5.80
N PRO A 243 -17.70 17.89 4.82
CA PRO A 243 -17.30 17.59 3.43
C PRO A 243 -16.44 18.67 2.77
N SER A 244 -16.57 19.95 3.17
CA SER A 244 -15.77 21.06 2.64
C SER A 244 -14.32 21.09 3.18
N ARG A 245 -14.02 20.30 4.20
CA ARG A 245 -12.75 20.31 4.91
C ARG A 245 -11.81 19.15 4.55
N TRP A 246 -12.15 18.37 3.55
CA TRP A 246 -11.26 17.32 3.07
C TRP A 246 -11.38 17.11 1.55
N SER A 247 -10.33 16.55 0.97
CA SER A 247 -10.30 16.15 -0.44
C SER A 247 -9.36 14.97 -0.66
N VAL A 248 -9.43 14.38 -1.85
CA VAL A 248 -8.60 13.25 -2.28
C VAL A 248 -7.67 13.70 -3.39
N SER A 249 -6.42 13.27 -3.37
CA SER A 249 -5.43 13.48 -4.41
C SER A 249 -4.55 12.23 -4.61
N PHE A 250 -3.75 12.25 -5.69
CA PHE A 250 -2.92 11.14 -6.12
C PHE A 250 -1.47 11.56 -6.27
N GLN A 251 -0.55 10.84 -5.61
CA GLN A 251 0.90 11.08 -5.62
C GLN A 251 1.65 10.13 -6.56
N SER A 252 2.93 10.39 -6.78
CA SER A 252 3.92 9.46 -7.39
C SER A 252 3.68 9.13 -8.86
N ARG A 253 3.10 10.05 -9.64
CA ARG A 253 2.88 9.84 -11.09
C ARG A 253 4.18 9.69 -11.87
N LEU A 254 4.15 8.88 -12.92
CA LEU A 254 5.18 8.80 -13.94
C LEU A 254 4.72 9.48 -15.24
N ALA A 255 5.67 10.00 -16.01
CA ALA A 255 5.38 10.54 -17.33
C ALA A 255 5.09 9.43 -18.35
N GLY A 256 4.32 9.74 -19.40
CA GLY A 256 4.13 8.87 -20.55
C GLY A 256 2.71 8.39 -20.78
N GLU A 257 1.87 8.39 -19.76
CA GLU A 257 0.44 8.03 -19.88
C GLU A 257 -0.41 8.79 -18.84
N PRO A 258 -1.75 8.85 -19.01
CA PRO A 258 -2.65 9.46 -18.03
C PRO A 258 -2.67 8.68 -16.71
N TRP A 259 -2.56 9.39 -15.60
CA TRP A 259 -2.67 8.87 -14.24
C TRP A 259 -3.91 9.42 -13.55
N LEU A 260 -4.28 8.82 -12.43
CA LEU A 260 -5.39 9.31 -11.60
C LEU A 260 -5.12 10.73 -11.11
N GLU A 261 -6.15 11.56 -11.15
CA GLU A 261 -6.18 12.97 -10.76
C GLU A 261 -7.23 13.23 -9.67
N PRO A 262 -7.10 14.38 -8.94
CA PRO A 262 -6.08 15.44 -9.02
C PRO A 262 -4.73 15.01 -8.44
N TYR A 263 -3.63 15.57 -8.97
CA TYR A 263 -2.28 15.27 -8.52
C TYR A 263 -1.95 15.94 -7.20
N THR A 264 -1.32 15.22 -6.27
CA THR A 264 -1.00 15.73 -4.92
C THR A 264 -0.07 16.94 -4.96
N ASP A 265 0.96 16.94 -5.81
CA ASP A 265 1.87 18.07 -5.97
C ASP A 265 1.12 19.35 -6.40
N HIS A 266 0.21 19.25 -7.36
CA HIS A 266 -0.62 20.40 -7.79
C HIS A 266 -1.58 20.86 -6.69
N GLU A 267 -2.18 19.95 -5.92
CA GLU A 267 -3.04 20.30 -4.79
C GLU A 267 -2.27 21.00 -3.67
N LEU A 268 -1.04 20.58 -3.38
CA LEU A 268 -0.18 21.22 -2.39
C LEU A 268 0.17 22.65 -2.77
N GLU A 269 0.34 22.95 -4.06
CA GLU A 269 0.57 24.31 -4.55
C GLU A 269 -0.72 25.15 -4.59
N ARG A 270 -1.88 24.53 -4.90
CA ARG A 270 -3.17 25.21 -5.07
C ARG A 270 -3.84 25.58 -3.74
N LEU A 271 -3.81 24.66 -2.75
CA LEU A 271 -4.57 24.79 -1.51
C LEU A 271 -4.25 26.08 -0.71
N PRO A 272 -2.98 26.53 -0.58
CA PRO A 272 -2.67 27.78 0.08
C PRO A 272 -3.34 29.02 -0.55
N GLY A 273 -3.41 29.07 -1.89
CA GLY A 273 -4.12 30.11 -2.64
C GLY A 273 -5.64 30.10 -2.42
N ALA A 274 -6.22 28.92 -2.14
CA ALA A 274 -7.61 28.73 -1.78
C ALA A 274 -7.91 28.99 -0.28
N GLY A 275 -6.98 29.58 0.47
CA GLY A 275 -7.14 29.93 1.89
C GLY A 275 -6.89 28.76 2.86
N LYS A 276 -6.51 27.59 2.38
CA LYS A 276 -6.21 26.41 3.21
C LYS A 276 -4.73 26.44 3.63
N LYS A 277 -4.44 27.20 4.69
CA LYS A 277 -3.07 27.48 5.14
C LYS A 277 -2.51 26.46 6.13
N ASN A 278 -3.37 25.73 6.86
CA ASN A 278 -2.99 24.74 7.85
C ASN A 278 -3.48 23.36 7.35
N LEU A 279 -2.56 22.57 6.79
CA LEU A 279 -2.89 21.32 6.11
C LEU A 279 -2.50 20.10 6.93
N LEU A 280 -3.44 19.18 7.06
CA LEU A 280 -3.18 17.80 7.42
C LEU A 280 -3.13 16.94 6.16
N VAL A 281 -2.21 15.98 6.10
CA VAL A 281 -2.14 15.00 5.01
C VAL A 281 -2.13 13.60 5.61
N ILE A 282 -2.97 12.72 5.08
CA ILE A 282 -3.02 11.30 5.44
C ILE A 282 -2.87 10.43 4.19
N THR A 283 -2.19 9.28 4.31
CA THR A 283 -1.84 8.39 3.20
C THR A 283 -2.39 6.97 3.41
N PRO A 284 -3.73 6.74 3.36
CA PRO A 284 -4.33 5.48 3.81
C PRO A 284 -4.01 4.25 2.94
N ALA A 285 -3.51 4.41 1.72
CA ALA A 285 -3.07 3.27 0.91
C ALA A 285 -1.86 2.53 1.50
N PHE A 286 -1.14 3.17 2.41
CA PHE A 286 0.06 2.64 3.03
C PHE A 286 -0.24 2.26 4.50
N THR A 287 -0.03 0.99 4.85
CA THR A 287 -0.18 0.53 6.24
C THR A 287 1.06 0.84 7.08
N ALA A 288 2.21 1.00 6.45
CA ALA A 288 3.50 1.33 7.08
C ALA A 288 4.17 2.49 6.36
N ASP A 289 4.84 3.36 7.12
CA ASP A 289 5.60 4.47 6.56
C ASP A 289 6.74 3.95 5.67
N CYS A 290 6.88 4.58 4.52
CA CYS A 290 7.81 4.19 3.45
C CYS A 290 8.42 5.43 2.78
N LEU A 291 9.15 5.23 1.69
CA LEU A 291 9.75 6.33 0.94
C LEU A 291 8.71 7.36 0.48
N GLU A 292 7.58 6.86 -0.04
CA GLU A 292 6.50 7.67 -0.61
C GLU A 292 5.80 8.52 0.45
N THR A 293 5.68 8.04 1.69
CA THR A 293 5.02 8.79 2.76
C THR A 293 5.97 9.75 3.47
N LEU A 294 7.22 9.35 3.66
CA LEU A 294 8.19 10.13 4.41
C LEU A 294 8.95 11.12 3.55
N GLU A 295 9.50 10.71 2.39
CA GLU A 295 10.27 11.61 1.55
C GLU A 295 9.37 12.43 0.63
N GLU A 296 8.47 11.78 -0.13
CA GLU A 296 7.66 12.50 -1.10
C GLU A 296 6.60 13.40 -0.42
N ILE A 297 5.87 12.90 0.61
CA ILE A 297 4.81 13.68 1.27
C ILE A 297 5.36 14.50 2.43
N ARG A 298 6.02 13.86 3.41
CA ARG A 298 6.40 14.56 4.65
C ARG A 298 7.53 15.57 4.45
N ILE A 299 8.49 15.30 3.55
CA ILE A 299 9.63 16.19 3.29
C ILE A 299 9.32 17.08 2.09
N ALA A 300 9.27 16.53 0.88
CA ALA A 300 9.12 17.32 -0.34
C ALA A 300 7.73 17.99 -0.45
N GLY A 301 6.67 17.29 -0.10
CA GLY A 301 5.31 17.86 -0.10
C GLY A 301 5.14 19.00 0.91
N ARG A 302 5.75 18.86 2.10
CA ARG A 302 5.77 19.95 3.07
C ARG A 302 6.50 21.19 2.52
N GLU A 303 7.65 21.01 1.90
CA GLU A 303 8.43 22.10 1.29
C GLU A 303 7.61 22.81 0.20
N ALA A 304 7.00 22.07 -0.72
CA ALA A 304 6.15 22.61 -1.78
C ALA A 304 4.98 23.43 -1.22
N PHE A 305 4.25 22.86 -0.23
CA PHE A 305 3.11 23.54 0.40
C PHE A 305 3.50 24.84 1.09
N LEU A 306 4.59 24.85 1.86
CA LEU A 306 5.06 26.05 2.57
C LEU A 306 5.56 27.12 1.59
N THR A 307 6.27 26.70 0.54
CA THR A 307 6.74 27.61 -0.54
C THR A 307 5.56 28.25 -1.27
N ALA A 308 4.46 27.53 -1.48
CA ALA A 308 3.22 28.07 -2.06
C ALA A 308 2.43 28.99 -1.12
N GLY A 309 2.94 29.27 0.09
CA GLY A 309 2.36 30.19 1.05
C GLY A 309 1.46 29.52 2.10
N GLY A 310 1.58 28.22 2.31
CA GLY A 310 1.04 27.51 3.46
C GLY A 310 1.71 27.94 4.78
N LYS A 311 1.04 27.72 5.91
CA LYS A 311 1.58 28.05 7.25
C LYS A 311 2.05 26.83 8.00
N THR A 312 1.20 25.81 8.10
CA THR A 312 1.52 24.55 8.77
C THR A 312 1.19 23.37 7.89
N PHE A 313 2.07 22.40 7.86
CA PHE A 313 1.87 21.12 7.17
C PHE A 313 2.18 19.98 8.14
N THR A 314 1.23 19.08 8.32
CA THR A 314 1.40 17.93 9.18
C THR A 314 1.02 16.66 8.40
N HIS A 315 1.98 15.78 8.17
CA HIS A 315 1.72 14.42 7.70
C HIS A 315 1.33 13.56 8.91
N ILE A 316 0.14 12.97 8.85
CA ILE A 316 -0.33 11.97 9.82
C ILE A 316 0.38 10.66 9.48
N PRO A 317 1.16 10.07 10.41
CA PRO A 317 1.86 8.81 10.15
C PRO A 317 0.91 7.71 9.68
N CYS A 318 1.41 6.77 8.89
CA CYS A 318 0.67 5.55 8.56
C CYS A 318 0.28 4.79 9.84
N LEU A 319 -0.53 3.75 9.70
CA LEU A 319 -0.94 2.93 10.84
C LEU A 319 0.26 2.32 11.59
N ASN A 320 1.30 1.98 10.85
CA ASN A 320 2.50 1.38 11.43
C ASN A 320 2.11 0.22 12.37
N ASP A 321 2.63 0.22 13.58
CA ASP A 321 2.34 -0.74 14.64
C ASP A 321 1.28 -0.24 15.65
N HIS A 322 0.40 0.68 15.22
CA HIS A 322 -0.65 1.26 16.07
C HIS A 322 -1.54 0.16 16.68
N PRO A 323 -1.85 0.23 18.01
CA PRO A 323 -2.59 -0.84 18.69
C PRO A 323 -3.90 -1.23 18.01
N LYS A 324 -4.68 -0.29 17.52
CA LYS A 324 -5.93 -0.57 16.80
C LYS A 324 -5.73 -1.30 15.47
N PHE A 325 -4.60 -1.08 14.80
CA PHE A 325 -4.27 -1.84 13.61
C PHE A 325 -3.86 -3.27 13.96
N ILE A 326 -3.11 -3.45 15.05
CA ILE A 326 -2.81 -4.80 15.56
C ILE A 326 -4.08 -5.52 15.99
N ASP A 327 -5.05 -4.83 16.66
CA ASP A 327 -6.36 -5.39 16.99
C ASP A 327 -7.09 -5.91 15.74
N PHE A 328 -7.07 -5.11 14.66
CA PHE A 328 -7.66 -5.48 13.38
C PHE A 328 -7.00 -6.74 12.77
N LEU A 329 -5.67 -6.81 12.78
CA LEU A 329 -4.93 -7.99 12.29
C LEU A 329 -5.23 -9.24 13.12
N VAL A 330 -5.27 -9.11 14.47
CA VAL A 330 -5.63 -10.21 15.39
C VAL A 330 -7.03 -10.72 15.07
N GLY A 331 -8.01 -9.83 14.87
CA GLY A 331 -9.38 -10.22 14.53
C GLY A 331 -9.47 -11.09 13.27
N HIS A 332 -8.67 -10.80 12.24
CA HIS A 332 -8.59 -11.64 11.03
C HIS A 332 -7.97 -13.01 11.31
N VAL A 333 -6.93 -13.06 12.13
CA VAL A 333 -6.29 -14.33 12.51
C VAL A 333 -7.25 -15.19 13.33
N ASP A 334 -7.93 -14.63 14.31
CA ASP A 334 -8.89 -15.34 15.17
C ASP A 334 -10.08 -15.88 14.36
N ALA A 335 -10.64 -15.08 13.46
CA ALA A 335 -11.71 -15.50 12.56
C ALA A 335 -11.29 -16.69 11.68
N TRP A 336 -10.08 -16.64 11.10
CA TRP A 336 -9.54 -17.73 10.31
C TRP A 336 -9.28 -19.00 11.16
N LEU A 337 -8.75 -18.86 12.37
CA LEU A 337 -8.52 -19.98 13.27
C LEU A 337 -9.83 -20.64 13.70
N ALA A 338 -10.90 -19.86 13.90
CA ALA A 338 -12.24 -20.33 14.21
C ALA A 338 -12.97 -20.98 13.02
N GLY A 339 -12.37 -20.95 11.81
CA GLY A 339 -13.01 -21.47 10.60
C GLY A 339 -14.14 -20.59 10.07
N THR A 340 -14.29 -19.38 10.58
CA THR A 340 -15.22 -18.40 10.03
C THR A 340 -14.70 -18.00 8.66
N PRO A 341 -15.50 -18.02 7.57
CA PRO A 341 -15.02 -17.56 6.28
C PRO A 341 -14.62 -16.09 6.44
N ALA A 342 -13.32 -15.79 6.44
CA ALA A 342 -12.87 -14.48 6.00
C ALA A 342 -13.52 -14.27 4.64
N SER A 343 -13.93 -13.06 4.26
CA SER A 343 -14.58 -12.78 2.97
C SER A 343 -13.70 -13.34 1.82
N THR A 344 -13.87 -14.65 1.54
CA THR A 344 -12.96 -15.43 0.72
C THR A 344 -13.63 -15.75 -0.59
N ASN A 345 -13.11 -15.21 -1.68
CA ASN A 345 -13.23 -15.81 -3.01
C ASN A 345 -11.84 -15.95 -3.63
N ALA A 346 -11.08 -16.95 -3.18
CA ALA A 346 -9.80 -17.35 -3.78
C ALA A 346 -9.99 -18.11 -5.11
N SER A 347 -11.21 -18.13 -5.69
CA SER A 347 -11.55 -18.89 -6.89
C SER A 347 -11.48 -18.08 -8.19
N ALA A 348 -10.91 -16.87 -8.20
CA ALA A 348 -10.92 -15.97 -9.36
C ALA A 348 -9.54 -15.38 -9.68
N LEU A 349 -8.48 -16.21 -9.64
CA LEU A 349 -7.18 -15.86 -10.26
C LEU A 349 -6.67 -17.01 -11.11
#